data_9f17e914c9326594822343b78bd54d01
#
_entry.id   9f17e914c9326594822343b78bd54d01
#
_cell.length_a   1.000
_cell.length_b   1.000
_cell.length_c   1.000
_cell.angle_alpha   90.00
_cell.angle_beta   90.00
_cell.angle_gamma   90.00
#
_symmetry.space_group_name_H-M   'P 1'
#
loop_
_entity.id
_entity.type
_entity.pdbx_description
1 polymer ?
#
loop_
_entity_poly.entity_id
_entity_poly.type
_entity_poly.pdbx_seq_one_letter_code
_entity_poly.pdbx_strand_id
1 'polypeptide(L)'
;LTAAQVNEVLGLGAHINPLTFNAFSADVNAADALAVEIKSHQIMAVVNGFTAAIEGSGASQEDAFKTALTSVVNVLKEKAGKNEKLDFTKTADLAEIKDDVTDTLTNTTVANADLTSFKTMADDTATAIENVNDKIALVTDLTSDTSKNIFSTTGVLTDQIKTAVIAEKTTVGSGDIDFKTKSNVETASTNETPTDITMNSTSISEAGFSLIIGTLGTVDDQSSTDFTYTIAKVKGSDWKSFSVDQGTGELSFVSQPDFETKSSYSVTVLSTDEGGKTLSKTFEISVTDANDAPTVANAIADQSIAEDSKLSFQIGTKVFSDADAGDTIRYSATLSNGSELPSWLSFDKATQTFSGTPLNGDVGVIAVKVTATDSENATVSDTFNITVKNTNDAPSIANAIADQTIAEDSALSFQFNANVFADVDAGDTVAYTATLADGSALPSWLSFNAATRTFSGTPLNGNVGVTA
;
A
#
# COMPACT_ATOMS: atom_id res chain seq x y z
N LEU A 1 -10.10 -23.48 53.11
CA LEU A 1 -9.08 -23.01 54.07
C LEU A 1 -9.66 -21.90 54.93
N THR A 2 -9.34 -21.88 56.23
CA THR A 2 -9.56 -20.71 57.11
C THR A 2 -8.42 -19.69 56.94
N ALA A 3 -8.65 -18.42 57.33
CA ALA A 3 -7.60 -17.42 57.30
C ALA A 3 -6.36 -17.84 58.12
N ALA A 4 -6.55 -18.49 59.26
CA ALA A 4 -5.46 -19.03 60.06
C ALA A 4 -4.64 -20.10 59.31
N GLN A 5 -5.29 -21.02 58.62
CA GLN A 5 -4.60 -22.04 57.78
C GLN A 5 -3.83 -21.42 56.62
N VAL A 6 -4.40 -20.40 56.01
CA VAL A 6 -3.69 -19.67 54.94
C VAL A 6 -2.43 -18.97 55.48
N ASN A 7 -2.57 -18.30 56.63
CA ASN A 7 -1.40 -17.63 57.25
C ASN A 7 -0.31 -18.64 57.64
N GLU A 8 -0.68 -19.78 58.19
CA GLU A 8 0.26 -20.81 58.60
C GLU A 8 1.04 -21.38 57.39
N VAL A 9 0.33 -21.72 56.34
CA VAL A 9 0.94 -22.24 55.08
C VAL A 9 1.84 -21.21 54.41
N LEU A 10 1.42 -19.96 54.34
CA LEU A 10 2.20 -18.87 53.73
C LEU A 10 3.29 -18.30 54.64
N GLY A 11 3.35 -18.73 55.91
CA GLY A 11 4.29 -18.21 56.91
C GLY A 11 4.01 -16.78 57.34
N LEU A 12 2.74 -16.32 57.26
CA LEU A 12 2.31 -14.99 57.72
C LEU A 12 2.00 -15.02 59.24
N GLY A 13 2.02 -13.85 59.86
CA GLY A 13 1.66 -13.71 61.26
C GLY A 13 0.23 -14.13 61.57
N ALA A 14 -0.01 -14.86 62.69
CA ALA A 14 -1.35 -15.39 63.04
C ALA A 14 -2.39 -14.26 63.30
N HIS A 15 -1.95 -13.04 63.53
CA HIS A 15 -2.79 -11.86 63.74
C HIS A 15 -3.27 -11.20 62.43
N ILE A 16 -2.67 -11.58 61.29
CA ILE A 16 -3.05 -11.05 59.97
C ILE A 16 -4.33 -11.71 59.49
N ASN A 17 -5.31 -10.93 59.07
CA ASN A 17 -6.45 -11.46 58.32
C ASN A 17 -6.26 -11.19 56.83
N PRO A 18 -5.85 -12.18 56.01
CA PRO A 18 -5.53 -11.97 54.63
C PRO A 18 -6.72 -11.52 53.77
N LEU A 19 -7.96 -11.65 54.25
CA LEU A 19 -9.17 -11.20 53.56
C LEU A 19 -9.47 -9.69 53.76
N THR A 20 -8.96 -9.10 54.80
CA THR A 20 -9.26 -7.69 55.16
C THR A 20 -8.01 -6.86 55.37
N PHE A 21 -6.83 -7.45 55.20
CA PHE A 21 -5.54 -6.76 55.43
C PHE A 21 -5.31 -5.73 54.33
N ASN A 22 -4.96 -4.51 54.75
CA ASN A 22 -4.55 -3.46 53.82
C ASN A 22 -3.13 -3.00 54.20
N ALA A 23 -2.14 -3.44 53.44
CA ALA A 23 -0.73 -3.12 53.69
C ALA A 23 -0.42 -1.62 53.71
N PHE A 24 -1.25 -0.79 53.13
CA PHE A 24 -1.08 0.65 53.02
C PHE A 24 -1.92 1.44 54.07
N SER A 25 -2.56 0.77 55.01
CA SER A 25 -3.27 1.44 56.10
C SER A 25 -2.29 2.01 57.12
N ALA A 26 -2.59 3.22 57.65
CA ALA A 26 -1.73 3.89 58.63
C ALA A 26 -1.55 3.12 59.93
N ASP A 27 -2.46 2.21 60.25
CA ASP A 27 -2.48 1.41 61.48
C ASP A 27 -1.74 0.08 61.38
N VAL A 28 -1.18 -0.23 60.18
CA VAL A 28 -0.50 -1.51 59.93
C VAL A 28 0.99 -1.37 60.25
N ASN A 29 1.52 -2.37 60.95
CA ASN A 29 2.94 -2.51 61.19
C ASN A 29 3.69 -2.74 59.87
N ALA A 30 4.77 -2.00 59.62
CA ALA A 30 5.56 -2.04 58.39
C ALA A 30 6.10 -3.43 58.06
N ALA A 31 6.44 -4.24 59.07
CA ALA A 31 6.93 -5.61 58.84
C ALA A 31 5.80 -6.56 58.36
N ASP A 32 4.59 -6.39 58.89
CA ASP A 32 3.42 -7.17 58.42
C ASP A 32 3.01 -6.73 57.02
N ALA A 33 3.01 -5.41 56.73
CA ALA A 33 2.77 -4.87 55.43
C ALA A 33 3.72 -5.45 54.39
N LEU A 34 5.00 -5.42 54.69
CA LEU A 34 6.06 -5.96 53.80
C LEU A 34 5.88 -7.47 53.60
N ALA A 35 5.62 -8.24 54.67
CA ALA A 35 5.46 -9.68 54.58
C ALA A 35 4.26 -10.07 53.71
N VAL A 36 3.14 -9.36 53.82
CA VAL A 36 1.94 -9.63 53.00
C VAL A 36 2.17 -9.24 51.55
N GLU A 37 2.78 -8.10 51.26
CA GLU A 37 3.06 -7.64 49.92
C GLU A 37 4.05 -8.57 49.20
N ILE A 38 5.12 -9.02 49.86
CA ILE A 38 6.04 -10.01 49.31
C ILE A 38 5.28 -11.29 48.92
N LYS A 39 4.44 -11.83 49.81
CA LYS A 39 3.67 -13.05 49.54
C LYS A 39 2.65 -12.85 48.43
N SER A 40 1.99 -11.69 48.39
CA SER A 40 1.06 -11.32 47.31
C SER A 40 1.75 -11.33 45.93
N HIS A 41 2.89 -10.68 45.82
CA HIS A 41 3.66 -10.63 44.59
C HIS A 41 4.23 -11.99 44.18
N GLN A 42 4.71 -12.80 45.14
CA GLN A 42 5.16 -14.18 44.89
C GLN A 42 4.00 -15.04 44.34
N ILE A 43 2.83 -14.98 44.94
CA ILE A 43 1.64 -15.69 44.47
C ILE A 43 1.24 -15.22 43.07
N MET A 44 1.23 -13.89 42.85
CA MET A 44 0.89 -13.34 41.54
C MET A 44 1.91 -13.75 40.45
N ALA A 45 3.21 -13.80 40.77
CA ALA A 45 4.21 -14.31 39.83
C ALA A 45 3.92 -15.77 39.43
N VAL A 46 3.55 -16.63 40.39
CA VAL A 46 3.18 -18.01 40.12
C VAL A 46 1.92 -18.11 39.28
N VAL A 47 0.83 -17.46 39.69
CA VAL A 47 -0.45 -17.51 38.98
C VAL A 47 -0.31 -16.94 37.58
N ASN A 48 0.30 -15.76 37.42
CA ASN A 48 0.46 -15.12 36.11
C ASN A 48 1.42 -15.89 35.21
N GLY A 49 2.53 -16.42 35.77
CA GLY A 49 3.49 -17.22 35.01
C GLY A 49 2.85 -18.50 34.40
N PHE A 50 2.16 -19.28 35.21
CA PHE A 50 1.45 -20.45 34.69
C PHE A 50 0.25 -20.08 33.81
N THR A 51 -0.48 -18.97 34.08
CA THR A 51 -1.48 -18.43 33.18
C THR A 51 -0.88 -18.14 31.81
N ALA A 52 0.25 -17.46 31.77
CA ALA A 52 0.96 -17.12 30.52
C ALA A 52 1.39 -18.38 29.74
N ALA A 53 1.89 -19.40 30.43
CA ALA A 53 2.26 -20.68 29.83
C ALA A 53 1.05 -21.40 29.21
N ILE A 54 -0.07 -21.47 29.93
CA ILE A 54 -1.30 -22.11 29.47
C ILE A 54 -1.91 -21.31 28.30
N GLU A 55 -1.94 -19.99 28.39
CA GLU A 55 -2.42 -19.10 27.32
C GLU A 55 -1.52 -19.19 26.08
N GLY A 56 -0.22 -19.22 26.23
CA GLY A 56 0.75 -19.45 25.14
C GLY A 56 0.53 -20.78 24.43
N SER A 57 0.10 -21.82 25.15
CA SER A 57 -0.29 -23.11 24.57
C SER A 57 -1.57 -23.05 23.75
N GLY A 58 -2.36 -21.98 23.85
CA GLY A 58 -3.55 -21.70 23.02
C GLY A 58 -4.89 -21.66 23.77
N ALA A 59 -4.90 -21.80 25.09
CA ALA A 59 -6.11 -21.65 25.90
C ALA A 59 -6.61 -20.19 25.94
N SER A 60 -7.87 -19.98 26.30
CA SER A 60 -8.36 -18.64 26.61
C SER A 60 -7.72 -18.10 27.88
N GLN A 61 -7.58 -16.78 28.00
CA GLN A 61 -7.04 -16.13 29.20
C GLN A 61 -7.84 -16.51 30.45
N GLU A 62 -9.16 -16.60 30.36
CA GLU A 62 -10.05 -16.95 31.48
C GLU A 62 -9.80 -18.38 31.95
N ASP A 63 -9.74 -19.35 31.03
CA ASP A 63 -9.48 -20.74 31.36
C ASP A 63 -8.07 -20.96 31.90
N ALA A 64 -7.09 -20.29 31.31
CA ALA A 64 -5.69 -20.31 31.74
C ALA A 64 -5.54 -19.80 33.18
N PHE A 65 -6.09 -18.61 33.47
CA PHE A 65 -6.06 -18.03 34.80
C PHE A 65 -6.78 -18.89 35.84
N LYS A 66 -7.97 -19.40 35.51
CA LYS A 66 -8.75 -20.28 36.37
C LYS A 66 -7.98 -21.56 36.70
N THR A 67 -7.32 -22.15 35.71
CA THR A 67 -6.52 -23.37 35.89
C THR A 67 -5.32 -23.10 36.80
N ALA A 68 -4.51 -22.08 36.51
CA ALA A 68 -3.34 -21.71 37.31
C ALA A 68 -3.72 -21.39 38.77
N LEU A 69 -4.76 -20.57 38.97
CA LEU A 69 -5.24 -20.23 40.32
C LEU A 69 -5.77 -21.45 41.08
N THR A 70 -6.51 -22.34 40.40
CA THR A 70 -7.04 -23.56 41.03
C THR A 70 -5.91 -24.46 41.50
N SER A 71 -4.84 -24.62 40.72
CA SER A 71 -3.67 -25.43 41.07
C SER A 71 -2.94 -24.88 42.27
N VAL A 72 -2.70 -23.56 42.32
CA VAL A 72 -2.12 -22.93 43.53
C VAL A 72 -2.99 -23.19 44.77
N VAL A 73 -4.30 -23.04 44.64
CA VAL A 73 -5.24 -23.30 45.77
C VAL A 73 -5.24 -24.76 46.17
N ASN A 74 -5.15 -25.71 45.25
CA ASN A 74 -5.07 -27.13 45.54
C ASN A 74 -3.83 -27.49 46.35
N VAL A 75 -2.64 -27.01 45.91
CA VAL A 75 -1.38 -27.25 46.63
C VAL A 75 -1.42 -26.58 48.01
N LEU A 76 -1.97 -25.36 48.13
CA LEU A 76 -2.19 -24.72 49.44
C LEU A 76 -3.06 -25.54 50.36
N LYS A 77 -4.14 -26.18 49.86
CA LYS A 77 -5.00 -27.05 50.66
C LYS A 77 -4.28 -28.30 51.11
N GLU A 78 -3.47 -28.89 50.22
CA GLU A 78 -2.69 -30.09 50.51
C GLU A 78 -1.66 -29.83 51.62
N LYS A 79 -0.86 -28.74 51.47
CA LYS A 79 0.11 -28.30 52.49
C LYS A 79 -0.56 -28.03 53.81
N ALA A 80 -1.73 -27.35 53.80
CA ALA A 80 -2.49 -27.11 55.05
C ALA A 80 -2.96 -28.42 55.70
N GLY A 81 -3.37 -29.39 54.93
CA GLY A 81 -3.76 -30.73 55.42
C GLY A 81 -2.62 -31.52 56.05
N LYS A 82 -1.38 -31.25 55.59
CA LYS A 82 -0.14 -31.86 56.10
C LYS A 82 0.54 -31.04 57.17
N ASN A 83 0.07 -29.87 57.49
CA ASN A 83 0.69 -28.89 58.38
C ASN A 83 2.06 -28.43 57.89
N GLU A 84 2.23 -28.30 56.57
CA GLU A 84 3.46 -27.89 55.87
C GLU A 84 3.34 -26.46 55.33
N LYS A 85 4.47 -25.78 55.17
CA LYS A 85 4.52 -24.44 54.53
C LYS A 85 4.71 -24.59 53.04
N LEU A 86 4.18 -23.60 52.28
CA LEU A 86 4.43 -23.41 50.85
C LEU A 86 5.37 -22.21 50.68
N ASP A 87 6.53 -22.47 50.11
CA ASP A 87 7.57 -21.49 49.85
C ASP A 87 7.81 -21.31 48.34
N PHE A 88 7.30 -20.24 47.80
CA PHE A 88 7.37 -19.92 46.38
C PHE A 88 8.78 -19.61 45.83
N THR A 89 9.80 -19.67 46.72
CA THR A 89 11.23 -19.58 46.38
C THR A 89 11.90 -20.95 46.34
N LYS A 90 11.12 -22.03 46.45
CA LYS A 90 11.69 -23.40 46.45
C LYS A 90 11.20 -24.18 45.22
N THR A 91 12.18 -24.71 44.48
CA THR A 91 11.96 -25.60 43.32
C THR A 91 10.95 -26.71 43.62
N ALA A 92 11.04 -27.32 44.79
CA ALA A 92 10.15 -28.44 45.16
C ALA A 92 8.69 -28.02 45.28
N ASP A 93 8.42 -26.88 45.90
CA ASP A 93 7.08 -26.36 46.10
C ASP A 93 6.46 -25.83 44.77
N LEU A 94 7.27 -25.22 43.90
CA LEU A 94 6.86 -24.83 42.56
C LEU A 94 6.61 -26.03 41.63
N ALA A 95 7.40 -27.10 41.82
CA ALA A 95 7.18 -28.35 41.08
C ALA A 95 5.83 -28.98 41.43
N GLU A 96 5.41 -28.97 42.71
CA GLU A 96 4.07 -29.45 43.11
C GLU A 96 2.97 -28.65 42.42
N ILE A 97 3.09 -27.33 42.32
CA ILE A 97 2.13 -26.48 41.59
C ILE A 97 2.14 -26.79 40.08
N LYS A 98 3.32 -26.89 39.47
CA LYS A 98 3.49 -27.25 38.07
C LYS A 98 2.85 -28.62 37.75
N ASP A 99 3.06 -29.60 38.62
CA ASP A 99 2.50 -30.94 38.46
C ASP A 99 0.95 -30.92 38.57
N ASP A 100 0.38 -30.16 39.52
CA ASP A 100 -1.06 -29.97 39.65
C ASP A 100 -1.66 -29.26 38.41
N VAL A 101 -1.00 -28.24 37.89
CA VAL A 101 -1.36 -27.57 36.61
C VAL A 101 -1.34 -28.58 35.45
N THR A 102 -0.30 -29.39 35.36
CA THR A 102 -0.13 -30.40 34.32
C THR A 102 -1.22 -31.46 34.40
N ASP A 103 -1.53 -31.94 35.61
CA ASP A 103 -2.58 -32.90 35.86
C ASP A 103 -3.95 -32.34 35.55
N THR A 104 -4.21 -31.08 35.92
CA THR A 104 -5.47 -30.40 35.60
C THR A 104 -5.64 -30.28 34.09
N LEU A 105 -4.62 -29.86 33.34
CA LEU A 105 -4.67 -29.77 31.88
C LEU A 105 -4.81 -31.13 31.20
N THR A 106 -4.30 -32.21 31.83
CA THR A 106 -4.38 -33.56 31.29
C THR A 106 -5.77 -34.17 31.53
N ASN A 107 -6.36 -33.87 32.67
CA ASN A 107 -7.63 -34.51 33.12
C ASN A 107 -8.87 -33.64 32.85
N THR A 108 -8.73 -32.39 32.52
CA THR A 108 -9.82 -31.46 32.15
C THR A 108 -9.63 -30.97 30.74
N THR A 109 -10.72 -30.90 29.97
CA THR A 109 -10.65 -30.32 28.60
C THR A 109 -10.56 -28.81 28.69
N VAL A 110 -9.37 -28.29 28.74
CA VAL A 110 -9.12 -26.86 28.51
C VAL A 110 -9.10 -26.61 26.99
N ALA A 111 -10.06 -25.86 26.49
CA ALA A 111 -10.25 -25.69 25.06
C ALA A 111 -8.99 -25.06 24.41
N ASN A 112 -8.56 -25.68 23.31
CA ASN A 112 -7.43 -25.26 22.46
C ASN A 112 -6.02 -25.28 23.10
N ALA A 113 -5.87 -25.74 24.34
CA ALA A 113 -4.54 -25.86 24.95
C ALA A 113 -3.71 -26.99 24.28
N ASP A 114 -2.51 -26.66 23.84
CA ASP A 114 -1.52 -27.66 23.39
C ASP A 114 -0.72 -28.13 24.59
N LEU A 115 -1.10 -29.29 25.09
CA LEU A 115 -0.46 -29.91 26.26
C LEU A 115 1.02 -30.25 26.02
N THR A 116 1.43 -30.49 24.77
CA THR A 116 2.82 -30.86 24.46
C THR A 116 3.74 -29.65 24.63
N SER A 117 3.41 -28.52 24.02
CA SER A 117 4.19 -27.29 24.18
C SER A 117 4.22 -26.79 25.63
N PHE A 118 3.09 -26.89 26.33
CA PHE A 118 3.04 -26.57 27.76
C PHE A 118 4.02 -27.46 28.56
N LYS A 119 3.94 -28.78 28.44
CA LYS A 119 4.80 -29.72 29.17
C LYS A 119 6.30 -29.51 28.90
N THR A 120 6.66 -29.21 27.66
CA THR A 120 8.06 -28.95 27.28
C THR A 120 8.61 -27.73 28.00
N MET A 121 7.81 -26.68 28.18
CA MET A 121 8.23 -25.42 28.78
C MET A 121 7.92 -25.31 30.28
N ALA A 122 7.27 -26.32 30.90
CA ALA A 122 6.77 -26.22 32.26
C ALA A 122 7.90 -26.13 33.31
N ASP A 123 9.00 -26.83 33.10
CA ASP A 123 10.16 -26.78 34.02
C ASP A 123 10.90 -25.45 33.92
N ASP A 124 11.13 -24.93 32.71
CA ASP A 124 11.73 -23.62 32.48
C ASP A 124 10.82 -22.50 33.05
N THR A 125 9.49 -22.65 32.88
CA THR A 125 8.49 -21.73 33.49
C THR A 125 8.60 -21.73 35.01
N ALA A 126 8.64 -22.88 35.65
CA ALA A 126 8.76 -22.99 37.10
C ALA A 126 10.09 -22.38 37.60
N THR A 127 11.20 -22.65 36.90
CA THR A 127 12.53 -22.11 37.23
C THR A 127 12.55 -20.57 37.09
N ALA A 128 11.96 -20.03 36.03
CA ALA A 128 11.86 -18.57 35.84
C ALA A 128 11.03 -17.92 36.95
N ILE A 129 9.89 -18.54 37.33
CA ILE A 129 9.06 -18.07 38.47
C ILE A 129 9.87 -18.09 39.77
N GLU A 130 10.63 -19.18 40.03
CA GLU A 130 11.48 -19.31 41.22
C GLU A 130 12.49 -18.16 41.29
N ASN A 131 13.23 -17.91 40.22
CA ASN A 131 14.24 -16.86 40.16
C ASN A 131 13.66 -15.47 40.42
N VAL A 132 12.47 -15.17 39.87
CA VAL A 132 11.77 -13.90 40.16
C VAL A 132 11.30 -13.84 41.64
N ASN A 133 10.77 -14.92 42.14
CA ASN A 133 10.30 -14.99 43.53
C ASN A 133 11.45 -14.88 44.56
N ASP A 134 12.63 -15.41 44.22
CA ASP A 134 13.86 -15.21 44.98
C ASP A 134 14.20 -13.71 45.13
N LYS A 135 14.05 -12.96 44.04
CA LYS A 135 14.27 -11.50 44.08
C LYS A 135 13.20 -10.77 44.86
N ILE A 136 11.93 -11.15 44.66
CA ILE A 136 10.80 -10.59 45.46
C ILE A 136 11.03 -10.81 46.96
N ALA A 137 11.60 -11.97 47.35
CA ALA A 137 11.89 -12.26 48.76
C ALA A 137 12.98 -11.36 49.39
N LEU A 138 13.82 -10.72 48.58
CA LEU A 138 14.87 -9.81 49.00
C LEU A 138 14.38 -8.37 49.24
N VAL A 139 13.13 -8.06 48.91
CA VAL A 139 12.57 -6.73 49.14
C VAL A 139 12.47 -6.42 50.61
N THR A 140 13.05 -5.30 51.04
CA THR A 140 13.09 -4.86 52.42
C THR A 140 12.29 -3.57 52.67
N ASP A 141 11.87 -2.89 51.60
CA ASP A 141 11.12 -1.64 51.61
C ASP A 141 10.19 -1.55 50.45
N LEU A 142 8.93 -1.23 50.63
CA LEU A 142 7.91 -1.14 49.58
C LEU A 142 7.94 0.16 48.78
N THR A 143 8.70 1.14 49.23
CA THR A 143 8.71 2.49 48.66
C THR A 143 9.90 2.77 47.74
N SER A 144 10.97 1.98 47.83
CA SER A 144 12.18 2.19 47.05
C SER A 144 11.95 1.86 45.57
N ASP A 145 12.68 2.53 44.69
CA ASP A 145 12.61 2.26 43.24
C ASP A 145 13.15 0.86 42.92
N THR A 146 14.17 0.37 43.64
CA THR A 146 14.65 -1.01 43.55
C THR A 146 13.53 -2.03 43.79
N SER A 147 12.70 -1.81 44.84
CA SER A 147 11.57 -2.71 45.13
C SER A 147 10.50 -2.65 44.02
N LYS A 148 10.20 -1.47 43.50
CA LYS A 148 9.28 -1.28 42.39
C LYS A 148 9.78 -2.00 41.13
N ASN A 149 11.08 -1.91 40.83
CA ASN A 149 11.72 -2.61 39.74
C ASN A 149 11.63 -4.13 39.88
N ILE A 150 11.92 -4.65 41.07
CA ILE A 150 11.77 -6.08 41.41
C ILE A 150 10.33 -6.54 41.16
N PHE A 151 9.32 -5.80 41.63
CA PHE A 151 7.92 -6.19 41.38
C PHE A 151 7.51 -6.09 39.94
N SER A 152 8.07 -5.15 39.15
CA SER A 152 7.78 -5.03 37.72
C SER A 152 8.31 -6.16 36.89
N THR A 153 9.35 -6.89 37.35
CA THR A 153 9.88 -8.07 36.64
C THR A 153 8.83 -9.18 36.47
N THR A 154 7.77 -9.19 37.29
CA THR A 154 6.66 -10.14 37.14
C THR A 154 5.93 -9.96 35.81
N GLY A 155 5.79 -8.73 35.31
CA GLY A 155 5.19 -8.44 33.99
C GLY A 155 6.07 -8.98 32.86
N VAL A 156 7.38 -8.72 32.93
CA VAL A 156 8.36 -9.20 31.95
C VAL A 156 8.40 -10.75 31.92
N LEU A 157 8.38 -11.38 33.10
CA LEU A 157 8.30 -12.83 33.24
C LEU A 157 7.08 -13.41 32.45
N THR A 158 5.92 -12.78 32.62
CA THR A 158 4.69 -13.21 31.97
C THR A 158 4.80 -13.21 30.45
N ASP A 159 5.35 -12.12 29.89
CA ASP A 159 5.53 -11.97 28.45
C ASP A 159 6.57 -12.94 27.87
N GLN A 160 7.68 -13.14 28.59
CA GLN A 160 8.71 -14.11 28.19
C GLN A 160 8.14 -15.54 28.15
N ILE A 161 7.44 -15.97 29.20
CA ILE A 161 6.83 -17.30 29.28
C ILE A 161 5.83 -17.51 28.13
N LYS A 162 4.93 -16.57 27.92
CA LYS A 162 3.91 -16.67 26.86
C LYS A 162 4.56 -16.77 25.48
N THR A 163 5.54 -15.91 25.20
CA THR A 163 6.26 -15.89 23.93
C THR A 163 7.01 -17.21 23.69
N ALA A 164 7.71 -17.72 24.70
CA ALA A 164 8.47 -18.97 24.62
C ALA A 164 7.55 -20.19 24.34
N VAL A 165 6.41 -20.28 25.01
CA VAL A 165 5.44 -21.38 24.79
C VAL A 165 4.80 -21.28 23.40
N ILE A 166 4.51 -20.08 22.89
CA ILE A 166 4.04 -19.87 21.52
C ILE A 166 5.10 -20.31 20.51
N ALA A 167 6.37 -19.96 20.73
CA ALA A 167 7.49 -20.38 19.88
C ALA A 167 7.62 -21.90 19.87
N GLU A 168 7.61 -22.55 21.05
CA GLU A 168 7.69 -24.00 21.17
C GLU A 168 6.53 -24.73 20.49
N LYS A 169 5.31 -24.17 20.58
CA LYS A 169 4.14 -24.68 19.87
C LYS A 169 4.28 -24.60 18.35
N THR A 170 4.95 -23.55 17.85
CA THR A 170 5.13 -23.32 16.42
C THR A 170 6.30 -24.15 15.87
N THR A 171 7.39 -24.23 16.60
CA THR A 171 8.62 -24.94 16.23
C THR A 171 9.22 -25.58 17.49
N VAL A 172 9.19 -26.91 17.56
CA VAL A 172 9.72 -27.65 18.71
C VAL A 172 11.19 -27.34 18.93
N GLY A 173 11.54 -26.99 20.17
CA GLY A 173 12.90 -26.63 20.59
C GLY A 173 13.26 -25.17 20.36
N SER A 174 12.30 -24.30 20.00
CA SER A 174 12.52 -22.87 19.82
C SER A 174 12.08 -22.00 21.02
N GLY A 175 11.39 -22.60 22.01
CA GLY A 175 10.99 -21.89 23.22
C GLY A 175 12.19 -21.62 24.12
N ASP A 176 12.37 -20.36 24.55
CA ASP A 176 13.37 -19.96 25.54
C ASP A 176 12.82 -18.90 26.48
N ILE A 177 13.12 -19.03 27.78
CA ILE A 177 12.71 -18.11 28.82
C ILE A 177 13.99 -17.58 29.50
N ASP A 178 14.34 -16.32 29.23
CA ASP A 178 15.58 -15.72 29.74
C ASP A 178 15.66 -15.77 31.27
N PHE A 179 14.53 -15.57 31.96
CA PHE A 179 14.49 -15.57 33.45
C PHE A 179 14.72 -16.94 34.10
N LYS A 180 14.83 -18.04 33.31
CA LYS A 180 15.35 -19.30 33.84
C LYS A 180 16.82 -19.16 34.28
N THR A 181 17.52 -18.12 33.80
CA THR A 181 18.87 -17.78 34.23
C THR A 181 18.79 -16.68 35.31
N LYS A 182 19.33 -16.96 36.48
CA LYS A 182 19.21 -16.06 37.66
C LYS A 182 19.86 -14.69 37.44
N SER A 183 20.97 -14.61 36.69
CA SER A 183 21.63 -13.36 36.33
C SER A 183 20.76 -12.44 35.48
N ASN A 184 19.91 -13.00 34.62
CA ASN A 184 19.02 -12.20 33.77
C ASN A 184 17.90 -11.53 34.58
N VAL A 185 17.40 -12.22 35.63
CA VAL A 185 16.47 -11.63 36.62
C VAL A 185 17.19 -10.53 37.42
N GLU A 186 18.47 -10.71 37.76
CA GLU A 186 19.27 -9.69 38.44
C GLU A 186 19.39 -8.43 37.58
N THR A 187 19.76 -8.56 36.34
CA THR A 187 19.85 -7.46 35.38
C THR A 187 18.51 -6.73 35.27
N ALA A 188 17.42 -7.45 35.02
CA ALA A 188 16.09 -6.89 34.90
C ALA A 188 15.62 -6.15 36.16
N SER A 189 15.99 -6.64 37.37
CA SER A 189 15.60 -6.06 38.63
C SER A 189 16.35 -4.78 39.02
N THR A 190 17.54 -4.58 38.45
CA THR A 190 18.37 -3.37 38.66
C THR A 190 18.29 -2.41 37.47
N ASN A 191 17.73 -2.87 36.34
CA ASN A 191 17.59 -2.11 35.12
C ASN A 191 16.61 -0.96 35.29
N GLU A 192 16.91 0.22 34.74
CA GLU A 192 16.01 1.37 34.68
C GLU A 192 15.27 1.39 33.32
N THR A 193 14.22 2.17 33.23
CA THR A 193 13.46 2.30 31.97
C THR A 193 14.20 3.24 31.03
N PRO A 194 14.30 2.94 29.75
CA PRO A 194 14.84 3.88 28.77
C PRO A 194 14.22 5.27 28.88
N THR A 195 15.02 6.31 28.66
CA THR A 195 14.63 7.70 28.90
C THR A 195 14.21 8.42 27.63
N ASP A 196 14.70 8.01 26.44
CA ASP A 196 14.27 8.54 25.15
C ASP A 196 14.45 7.52 24.01
N ILE A 197 13.67 7.69 22.95
CA ILE A 197 13.85 7.02 21.66
C ILE A 197 14.15 8.12 20.65
N THR A 198 15.26 7.98 19.94
CA THR A 198 15.68 8.91 18.88
C THR A 198 15.52 8.25 17.50
N MET A 199 15.49 9.06 16.46
CA MET A 199 15.54 8.59 15.08
C MET A 199 16.38 9.55 14.25
N ASN A 200 17.25 9.03 13.39
CA ASN A 200 18.20 9.83 12.61
C ASN A 200 17.54 10.58 11.44
N SER A 201 16.37 10.14 10.99
CA SER A 201 15.57 10.82 9.97
C SER A 201 14.07 10.60 10.22
N THR A 202 13.25 11.63 9.98
CA THR A 202 11.78 11.58 10.04
C THR A 202 11.14 12.01 8.73
N SER A 203 11.89 11.99 7.64
CA SER A 203 11.38 12.33 6.31
C SER A 203 11.89 11.37 5.25
N ILE A 204 11.11 11.17 4.21
CA ILE A 204 11.42 10.33 3.06
C ILE A 204 10.81 10.97 1.80
N SER A 205 11.49 10.88 0.66
CA SER A 205 10.92 11.29 -0.63
C SER A 205 10.08 10.15 -1.21
N GLU A 206 8.94 10.49 -1.78
CA GLU A 206 8.11 9.53 -2.49
C GLU A 206 8.79 8.95 -3.74
N ALA A 207 9.63 9.72 -4.42
CA ALA A 207 10.41 9.24 -5.58
C ALA A 207 11.60 8.34 -5.19
N GLY A 208 11.83 8.08 -3.89
CA GLY A 208 12.95 7.28 -3.41
C GLY A 208 12.81 5.80 -3.77
N PHE A 209 13.93 5.14 -4.10
CA PHE A 209 13.96 3.68 -4.28
C PHE A 209 14.03 2.91 -2.96
N SER A 210 14.28 3.58 -1.84
CA SER A 210 14.36 2.99 -0.50
C SER A 210 13.09 3.29 0.26
N LEU A 211 12.55 2.30 0.93
CA LEU A 211 11.44 2.44 1.87
C LEU A 211 11.92 2.75 3.29
N ILE A 212 13.23 2.72 3.54
CA ILE A 212 13.83 3.00 4.86
C ILE A 212 13.74 4.50 5.11
N ILE A 213 13.09 4.86 6.22
CA ILE A 213 12.92 6.24 6.68
C ILE A 213 14.14 6.66 7.50
N GLY A 214 14.52 5.80 8.44
CA GLY A 214 15.63 6.04 9.34
C GLY A 214 15.85 4.90 10.31
N THR A 215 16.86 5.06 11.15
CA THR A 215 17.23 4.09 12.19
C THR A 215 16.91 4.68 13.56
N LEU A 216 16.24 3.90 14.38
CA LEU A 216 15.93 4.21 15.76
C LEU A 216 17.16 4.04 16.63
N GLY A 217 17.27 4.85 17.66
CA GLY A 217 18.22 4.72 18.75
C GLY A 217 17.50 4.91 20.07
N THR A 218 17.93 4.23 21.12
CA THR A 218 17.36 4.39 22.46
C THR A 218 18.39 5.00 23.40
N VAL A 219 17.95 5.92 24.24
CA VAL A 219 18.76 6.50 25.30
C VAL A 219 18.39 5.84 26.61
N ASP A 220 19.38 5.25 27.26
CA ASP A 220 19.27 4.62 28.56
C ASP A 220 20.45 5.05 29.44
N ASP A 221 20.26 5.15 30.74
CA ASP A 221 21.32 5.50 31.69
C ASP A 221 22.18 4.29 32.07
N GLN A 222 21.68 3.09 31.86
CA GLN A 222 22.47 1.87 31.97
C GLN A 222 23.20 1.64 30.62
N SER A 223 24.37 1.07 30.67
CA SER A 223 25.19 0.80 29.46
C SER A 223 24.65 -0.31 28.55
N SER A 224 23.35 -0.54 28.57
CA SER A 224 22.70 -1.47 27.63
C SER A 224 22.84 -0.96 26.19
N THR A 225 23.35 -1.81 25.33
CA THR A 225 23.47 -1.55 23.88
C THR A 225 22.44 -2.32 23.07
N ASP A 226 21.76 -3.28 23.70
CA ASP A 226 20.86 -4.21 23.03
C ASP A 226 19.40 -3.82 23.31
N PHE A 227 18.80 -3.17 22.33
CA PHE A 227 17.38 -2.79 22.37
C PHE A 227 16.63 -3.53 21.29
N THR A 228 15.39 -3.87 21.58
CA THR A 228 14.46 -4.40 20.59
C THR A 228 13.35 -3.40 20.31
N TYR A 229 12.98 -3.29 19.03
CA TYR A 229 12.00 -2.31 18.57
C TYR A 229 10.75 -2.98 18.02
N THR A 230 9.59 -2.45 18.39
CA THR A 230 8.30 -2.92 17.84
C THR A 230 7.39 -1.72 17.56
N ILE A 231 6.40 -1.91 16.68
CA ILE A 231 5.41 -0.89 16.38
C ILE A 231 4.16 -1.12 17.23
N ALA A 232 3.78 -0.11 18.02
CA ALA A 232 2.58 -0.15 18.81
C ALA A 232 1.32 0.03 17.93
N LYS A 233 0.33 -0.85 18.09
CA LYS A 233 -0.94 -0.80 17.35
C LYS A 233 -1.92 0.20 17.95
N VAL A 234 -1.57 1.49 17.88
CA VAL A 234 -2.38 2.57 18.44
C VAL A 234 -3.54 2.88 17.48
N LYS A 235 -4.75 2.99 18.05
CA LYS A 235 -5.94 3.37 17.27
C LYS A 235 -5.81 4.80 16.76
N GLY A 236 -5.91 4.99 15.45
CA GLY A 236 -5.80 6.31 14.81
C GLY A 236 -4.40 6.66 14.30
N SER A 237 -3.37 5.86 14.62
CA SER A 237 -2.05 5.97 13.99
C SER A 237 -1.95 5.15 12.70
N ASP A 238 -0.92 5.41 11.93
CA ASP A 238 -0.67 4.76 10.63
C ASP A 238 0.17 3.48 10.77
N TRP A 239 0.12 2.79 11.89
CA TRP A 239 0.98 1.64 12.21
C TRP A 239 1.05 0.57 11.11
N LYS A 240 -0.02 0.41 10.31
CA LYS A 240 -0.07 -0.57 9.20
C LYS A 240 0.82 -0.20 8.02
N SER A 241 1.15 1.07 7.89
CA SER A 241 2.00 1.58 6.81
C SER A 241 3.48 1.36 7.08
N PHE A 242 3.84 0.91 8.29
CA PHE A 242 5.23 0.80 8.73
C PHE A 242 5.62 -0.63 9.09
N SER A 243 6.91 -0.89 8.95
CA SER A 243 7.63 -2.04 9.51
C SER A 243 8.88 -1.56 10.22
N VAL A 244 9.32 -2.29 11.25
CA VAL A 244 10.58 -2.04 11.94
C VAL A 244 11.37 -3.34 12.02
N ASP A 245 12.65 -3.28 11.74
CA ASP A 245 13.57 -4.37 12.08
C ASP A 245 13.84 -4.31 13.58
N GLN A 246 13.57 -5.41 14.27
CA GLN A 246 13.60 -5.45 15.72
C GLN A 246 15.00 -5.28 16.31
N GLY A 247 16.03 -5.74 15.60
CA GLY A 247 17.41 -5.71 16.11
C GLY A 247 18.18 -4.48 15.62
N THR A 248 17.99 -4.06 14.36
CA THR A 248 18.71 -2.90 13.82
C THR A 248 17.98 -1.57 14.09
N GLY A 249 16.70 -1.62 14.41
CA GLY A 249 15.86 -0.41 14.58
C GLY A 249 15.56 0.32 13.27
N GLU A 250 15.78 -0.28 12.11
CA GLU A 250 15.43 0.33 10.83
C GLU A 250 13.90 0.42 10.69
N LEU A 251 13.38 1.65 10.67
CA LEU A 251 11.97 1.93 10.42
C LEU A 251 11.75 2.18 8.92
N SER A 252 10.81 1.46 8.34
CA SER A 252 10.52 1.51 6.91
C SER A 252 9.02 1.61 6.65
N PHE A 253 8.64 2.19 5.49
CA PHE A 253 7.31 1.98 4.94
C PHE A 253 7.16 0.54 4.40
N VAL A 254 5.94 0.00 4.41
CA VAL A 254 5.62 -1.31 3.79
C VAL A 254 5.33 -1.20 2.30
N SER A 255 5.04 0.00 1.81
CA SER A 255 4.84 0.36 0.40
C SER A 255 5.28 1.80 0.17
N GLN A 256 5.58 2.13 -1.10
CA GLN A 256 5.95 3.50 -1.46
C GLN A 256 4.86 4.48 -0.98
N PRO A 257 5.22 5.51 -0.22
CA PRO A 257 4.29 6.59 0.10
C PRO A 257 4.11 7.50 -1.12
N ASP A 258 2.99 8.20 -1.16
CA ASP A 258 2.54 9.14 -2.20
C ASP A 258 2.14 10.42 -1.45
N PHE A 259 2.83 11.52 -1.76
CA PHE A 259 2.68 12.80 -1.08
C PHE A 259 1.30 13.41 -1.32
N GLU A 260 0.76 13.29 -2.54
CA GLU A 260 -0.54 13.83 -2.94
C GLU A 260 -1.69 13.09 -2.25
N THR A 261 -1.49 11.81 -1.95
CA THR A 261 -2.43 11.02 -1.16
C THR A 261 -2.29 11.32 0.32
N LYS A 262 -1.05 11.37 0.84
CA LYS A 262 -0.80 11.64 2.25
C LYS A 262 0.64 12.08 2.51
N SER A 263 0.83 13.34 2.90
CA SER A 263 2.14 13.95 3.14
C SER A 263 2.70 13.76 4.57
N SER A 264 1.90 13.26 5.52
CA SER A 264 2.34 13.06 6.91
C SER A 264 1.71 11.83 7.54
N TYR A 265 2.50 11.05 8.25
CA TYR A 265 2.11 9.82 8.92
C TYR A 265 2.57 9.83 10.36
N SER A 266 1.80 9.16 11.23
CA SER A 266 2.12 9.05 12.67
C SER A 266 2.35 7.59 13.04
N VAL A 267 3.49 7.28 13.67
CA VAL A 267 3.85 5.94 14.12
C VAL A 267 4.35 5.97 15.57
N THR A 268 3.83 5.07 16.39
CA THR A 268 4.32 4.88 17.77
C THR A 268 5.23 3.66 17.80
N VAL A 269 6.46 3.86 18.21
CA VAL A 269 7.46 2.81 18.40
C VAL A 269 7.60 2.50 19.88
N LEU A 270 7.78 1.22 20.19
CA LEU A 270 8.12 0.72 21.50
C LEU A 270 9.56 0.23 21.43
N SER A 271 10.42 0.73 22.31
CA SER A 271 11.75 0.21 22.57
C SER A 271 11.73 -0.60 23.85
N THR A 272 12.37 -1.75 23.83
CA THR A 272 12.53 -2.63 24.98
C THR A 272 14.02 -2.89 25.19
N ASP A 273 14.50 -2.65 26.41
CA ASP A 273 15.87 -2.94 26.79
C ASP A 273 16.10 -4.42 27.12
N GLU A 274 17.34 -4.81 27.41
CA GLU A 274 17.72 -6.19 27.75
C GLU A 274 17.02 -6.69 29.02
N GLY A 275 16.71 -5.78 29.96
CA GLY A 275 15.99 -6.11 31.20
C GLY A 275 14.46 -6.17 31.04
N GLY A 276 13.95 -5.93 29.83
CA GLY A 276 12.53 -5.99 29.51
C GLY A 276 11.73 -4.72 29.90
N LYS A 277 12.39 -3.61 30.26
CA LYS A 277 11.71 -2.33 30.45
C LYS A 277 11.43 -1.67 29.11
N THR A 278 10.34 -0.96 29.02
CA THR A 278 9.86 -0.43 27.75
C THR A 278 9.61 1.07 27.81
N LEU A 279 9.93 1.75 26.71
CA LEU A 279 9.53 3.12 26.45
C LEU A 279 8.81 3.19 25.11
N SER A 280 7.76 3.99 25.02
CA SER A 280 7.08 4.26 23.74
C SER A 280 7.25 5.72 23.36
N LYS A 281 7.46 5.97 22.05
CA LYS A 281 7.51 7.32 21.49
C LYS A 281 6.80 7.35 20.12
N THR A 282 6.06 8.42 19.91
CA THR A 282 5.39 8.67 18.63
C THR A 282 6.26 9.58 17.78
N PHE A 283 6.43 9.21 16.53
CA PHE A 283 7.13 9.97 15.49
C PHE A 283 6.13 10.41 14.43
N GLU A 284 6.24 11.66 14.01
CA GLU A 284 5.60 12.18 12.82
C GLU A 284 6.58 12.04 11.66
N ILE A 285 6.17 11.32 10.62
CA ILE A 285 6.96 11.05 9.43
C ILE A 285 6.41 11.90 8.29
N SER A 286 7.26 12.75 7.72
CA SER A 286 6.90 13.55 6.55
C SER A 286 7.32 12.85 5.26
N VAL A 287 6.43 12.82 4.29
CA VAL A 287 6.77 12.51 2.90
C VAL A 287 7.11 13.82 2.22
N THR A 288 8.20 13.88 1.50
CA THR A 288 8.56 15.04 0.68
C THR A 288 8.11 14.82 -0.74
N ASP A 289 7.47 15.84 -1.26
CA ASP A 289 7.01 15.96 -2.63
C ASP A 289 8.14 15.74 -3.64
N ALA A 290 7.84 15.07 -4.72
CA ALA A 290 8.70 14.89 -5.88
C ALA A 290 7.84 14.83 -7.12
N ASN A 291 8.29 15.45 -8.19
CA ASN A 291 7.51 15.55 -9.41
C ASN A 291 6.97 14.22 -9.93
N ASP A 292 5.66 14.14 -10.08
CA ASP A 292 4.96 13.11 -10.81
C ASP A 292 4.78 13.51 -12.29
N ALA A 293 4.74 12.54 -13.17
CA ALA A 293 4.46 12.82 -14.57
C ALA A 293 2.94 12.98 -14.80
N PRO A 294 2.52 13.86 -15.72
CA PRO A 294 1.12 13.97 -16.09
C PRO A 294 0.53 12.61 -16.48
N THR A 295 -0.74 12.42 -16.26
CA THR A 295 -1.48 11.21 -16.60
C THR A 295 -2.57 11.49 -17.63
N VAL A 296 -2.95 10.46 -18.44
CA VAL A 296 -4.12 10.52 -19.33
C VAL A 296 -5.35 10.16 -18.51
N ALA A 297 -6.07 11.18 -18.06
CA ALA A 297 -7.28 10.98 -17.28
C ALA A 297 -8.49 10.57 -18.15
N ASN A 298 -8.56 11.06 -19.39
CA ASN A 298 -9.57 10.68 -20.38
C ASN A 298 -8.95 10.66 -21.78
N ALA A 299 -9.18 9.61 -22.54
CA ALA A 299 -8.66 9.51 -23.91
C ALA A 299 -9.31 10.55 -24.84
N ILE A 300 -8.55 11.05 -25.81
CA ILE A 300 -9.05 11.92 -26.87
C ILE A 300 -9.85 11.04 -27.84
N ALA A 301 -11.09 11.45 -28.12
CA ALA A 301 -11.93 10.71 -29.05
C ALA A 301 -11.49 10.93 -30.50
N ASP A 302 -11.58 9.87 -31.33
CA ASP A 302 -11.36 9.94 -32.77
C ASP A 302 -12.28 10.97 -33.42
N GLN A 303 -11.75 11.67 -34.43
CA GLN A 303 -12.45 12.72 -35.17
C GLN A 303 -12.71 12.27 -36.60
N SER A 304 -13.75 12.85 -37.22
CA SER A 304 -14.07 12.62 -38.60
C SER A 304 -14.56 13.92 -39.26
N ILE A 305 -14.02 14.23 -40.42
CA ILE A 305 -14.33 15.45 -41.16
C ILE A 305 -14.41 15.08 -42.67
N ALA A 306 -15.25 15.76 -43.41
CA ALA A 306 -15.20 15.72 -44.86
C ALA A 306 -14.08 16.63 -45.35
N GLU A 307 -13.42 16.27 -46.48
CA GLU A 307 -12.55 17.24 -47.14
C GLU A 307 -13.31 18.51 -47.50
N ASP A 308 -12.61 19.58 -47.81
CA ASP A 308 -13.11 20.92 -48.07
C ASP A 308 -13.93 21.54 -46.92
N SER A 309 -14.13 20.80 -45.84
CA SER A 309 -14.82 21.29 -44.64
C SER A 309 -13.83 21.79 -43.59
N LYS A 310 -14.23 22.84 -42.86
CA LYS A 310 -13.39 23.41 -41.82
C LYS A 310 -13.46 22.56 -40.54
N LEU A 311 -12.35 21.96 -40.15
CA LEU A 311 -12.15 21.37 -38.83
C LEU A 311 -11.93 22.47 -37.78
N SER A 312 -12.59 22.36 -36.64
CA SER A 312 -12.26 23.10 -35.41
C SER A 312 -12.62 22.19 -34.23
N PHE A 313 -11.60 21.62 -33.61
CA PHE A 313 -11.75 20.64 -32.54
C PHE A 313 -10.84 21.00 -31.37
N GLN A 314 -11.43 21.25 -30.21
CA GLN A 314 -10.68 21.50 -28.97
C GLN A 314 -10.61 20.21 -28.17
N ILE A 315 -9.39 19.81 -27.75
CA ILE A 315 -9.25 18.71 -26.80
C ILE A 315 -9.79 19.13 -25.44
N GLY A 316 -10.46 18.19 -24.77
CA GLY A 316 -11.09 18.49 -23.47
C GLY A 316 -10.08 18.88 -22.40
N THR A 317 -10.42 19.83 -21.55
CA THR A 317 -9.57 20.30 -20.43
C THR A 317 -9.28 19.23 -19.37
N LYS A 318 -9.92 18.06 -19.45
CA LYS A 318 -9.78 16.91 -18.53
C LYS A 318 -9.15 15.70 -19.20
N VAL A 319 -8.50 15.87 -20.35
CA VAL A 319 -7.80 14.80 -21.04
C VAL A 319 -6.55 14.41 -20.26
N PHE A 320 -5.79 15.38 -19.83
CA PHE A 320 -4.59 15.20 -19.04
C PHE A 320 -4.78 15.82 -17.66
N SER A 321 -4.19 15.18 -16.66
CA SER A 321 -4.14 15.70 -15.29
C SER A 321 -2.77 15.44 -14.70
N ASP A 322 -2.36 16.31 -13.82
CA ASP A 322 -1.18 16.16 -12.99
C ASP A 322 -1.59 15.99 -11.54
N ALA A 323 -0.81 15.20 -10.78
CA ALA A 323 -1.02 15.01 -9.36
C ALA A 323 -0.46 16.19 -8.56
N ASP A 324 0.64 16.80 -9.05
CA ASP A 324 1.32 17.89 -8.38
C ASP A 324 0.48 19.16 -8.34
N ALA A 325 0.16 19.60 -7.13
CA ALA A 325 -0.68 20.76 -6.93
C ALA A 325 -0.01 22.06 -7.38
N GLY A 326 -0.53 22.64 -8.45
CA GLY A 326 -0.04 23.92 -8.99
C GLY A 326 0.79 23.77 -10.25
N ASP A 327 1.03 22.56 -10.71
CA ASP A 327 1.71 22.34 -11.97
C ASP A 327 0.93 22.82 -13.18
N THR A 328 1.68 23.28 -14.17
CA THR A 328 1.14 23.80 -15.43
C THR A 328 1.51 22.87 -16.59
N ILE A 329 0.50 22.21 -17.15
CA ILE A 329 0.69 21.34 -18.30
C ILE A 329 0.84 22.17 -19.59
N ARG A 330 1.88 21.91 -20.35
CA ARG A 330 2.12 22.44 -21.71
C ARG A 330 1.80 21.37 -22.74
N TYR A 331 1.24 21.79 -23.86
CA TYR A 331 0.78 20.86 -24.90
C TYR A 331 1.59 21.00 -26.19
N SER A 332 1.81 19.87 -26.86
CA SER A 332 2.30 19.82 -28.24
C SER A 332 1.59 18.71 -28.99
N ALA A 333 1.56 18.83 -30.33
CA ALA A 333 0.98 17.82 -31.19
C ALA A 333 1.88 17.47 -32.37
N THR A 334 1.94 16.19 -32.71
CA THR A 334 2.67 15.63 -33.86
C THR A 334 1.83 14.50 -34.46
N LEU A 335 2.26 13.94 -35.58
CA LEU A 335 1.79 12.62 -35.99
C LEU A 335 2.29 11.55 -35.00
N SER A 336 1.64 10.40 -34.96
CA SER A 336 1.98 9.29 -34.05
C SER A 336 3.41 8.78 -34.24
N ASN A 337 3.98 8.92 -35.43
CA ASN A 337 5.37 8.57 -35.76
C ASN A 337 6.39 9.65 -35.35
N GLY A 338 5.94 10.77 -34.75
CA GLY A 338 6.78 11.89 -34.34
C GLY A 338 7.04 12.96 -35.43
N SER A 339 6.54 12.76 -36.66
CA SER A 339 6.63 13.79 -37.72
C SER A 339 5.71 14.98 -37.41
N GLU A 340 5.98 16.11 -38.06
CA GLU A 340 5.11 17.28 -37.99
C GLU A 340 3.69 16.98 -38.50
N LEU A 341 2.71 17.74 -38.05
CA LEU A 341 1.34 17.68 -38.58
C LEU A 341 1.33 18.04 -40.08
N PRO A 342 0.42 17.45 -40.87
CA PRO A 342 0.30 17.82 -42.30
C PRO A 342 -0.06 19.32 -42.44
N SER A 343 0.30 19.90 -43.57
CA SER A 343 0.20 21.37 -43.81
C SER A 343 -1.21 21.94 -43.65
N TRP A 344 -2.23 21.10 -43.84
CA TRP A 344 -3.63 21.51 -43.69
C TRP A 344 -4.10 21.57 -42.21
N LEU A 345 -3.37 20.89 -41.27
CA LEU A 345 -3.75 20.76 -39.88
C LEU A 345 -2.79 21.53 -38.98
N SER A 346 -3.32 22.41 -38.14
CA SER A 346 -2.57 23.17 -37.14
C SER A 346 -3.09 22.87 -35.74
N PHE A 347 -2.22 22.98 -34.73
CA PHE A 347 -2.57 22.88 -33.32
C PHE A 347 -2.19 24.15 -32.58
N ASP A 348 -3.18 24.85 -32.02
CA ASP A 348 -2.95 25.96 -31.11
C ASP A 348 -2.79 25.41 -29.69
N LYS A 349 -1.58 25.43 -29.19
CA LYS A 349 -1.25 24.90 -27.86
C LYS A 349 -1.81 25.72 -26.69
N ALA A 350 -2.11 27.01 -26.91
CA ALA A 350 -2.67 27.86 -25.86
C ALA A 350 -4.17 27.61 -25.66
N THR A 351 -4.90 27.42 -26.76
CA THR A 351 -6.32 27.11 -26.75
C THR A 351 -6.61 25.61 -26.83
N GLN A 352 -5.56 24.79 -27.01
CA GLN A 352 -5.64 23.33 -27.18
C GLN A 352 -6.58 22.92 -28.33
N THR A 353 -6.53 23.68 -29.45
CA THR A 353 -7.47 23.56 -30.56
C THR A 353 -6.76 23.13 -31.83
N PHE A 354 -7.22 22.04 -32.43
CA PHE A 354 -6.90 21.68 -33.81
C PHE A 354 -7.78 22.43 -34.78
N SER A 355 -7.19 22.95 -35.85
CA SER A 355 -7.90 23.64 -36.92
C SER A 355 -7.26 23.42 -38.27
N GLY A 356 -8.06 23.43 -39.32
CA GLY A 356 -7.61 23.29 -40.68
C GLY A 356 -8.72 22.96 -41.67
N THR A 357 -8.37 22.81 -42.93
CA THR A 357 -9.28 22.37 -44.01
C THR A 357 -8.54 21.39 -44.86
N PRO A 358 -8.84 20.07 -44.76
CA PRO A 358 -8.22 19.08 -45.61
C PRO A 358 -8.75 19.18 -47.04
N LEU A 359 -7.93 18.83 -48.01
CA LEU A 359 -8.27 18.77 -49.41
C LEU A 359 -8.35 17.31 -49.88
N ASN A 360 -8.78 17.09 -51.15
CA ASN A 360 -8.90 15.74 -51.76
C ASN A 360 -7.63 14.87 -51.57
N GLY A 361 -6.44 15.45 -51.66
CA GLY A 361 -5.18 14.75 -51.42
C GLY A 361 -4.92 14.31 -49.98
N ASP A 362 -5.76 14.76 -49.03
CA ASP A 362 -5.66 14.47 -47.58
C ASP A 362 -6.68 13.39 -47.16
N VAL A 363 -7.49 12.87 -48.07
CA VAL A 363 -8.48 11.82 -47.79
C VAL A 363 -7.80 10.58 -47.21
N GLY A 364 -8.31 10.08 -46.11
CA GLY A 364 -7.73 8.95 -45.39
C GLY A 364 -7.74 9.12 -43.87
N VAL A 365 -6.90 8.35 -43.21
CA VAL A 365 -6.77 8.38 -41.74
C VAL A 365 -5.35 8.81 -41.33
N ILE A 366 -5.29 9.79 -40.50
CA ILE A 366 -4.02 10.18 -39.83
C ILE A 366 -4.13 9.92 -38.32
N ALA A 367 -3.07 9.36 -37.72
CA ALA A 367 -2.96 9.19 -36.29
C ALA A 367 -2.18 10.38 -35.70
N VAL A 368 -2.81 11.15 -34.84
CA VAL A 368 -2.28 12.33 -34.20
C VAL A 368 -1.95 12.01 -32.75
N LYS A 369 -0.76 12.40 -32.30
CA LYS A 369 -0.28 12.29 -30.93
C LYS A 369 -0.27 13.65 -30.28
N VAL A 370 -0.96 13.81 -29.14
CA VAL A 370 -0.85 14.97 -28.27
C VAL A 370 0.00 14.60 -27.08
N THR A 371 1.00 15.42 -26.78
CA THR A 371 1.89 15.26 -25.63
C THR A 371 1.63 16.39 -24.63
N ALA A 372 1.36 16.00 -23.40
CA ALA A 372 1.32 16.86 -22.22
C ALA A 372 2.68 16.82 -21.53
N THR A 373 3.20 17.97 -21.14
CA THR A 373 4.49 18.14 -20.46
C THR A 373 4.29 19.04 -19.27
N ASP A 374 4.71 18.60 -18.09
CA ASP A 374 4.68 19.38 -16.83
C ASP A 374 5.75 20.47 -16.76
N SER A 375 5.91 21.07 -15.59
CA SER A 375 6.91 22.12 -15.35
C SER A 375 8.34 21.59 -15.26
N GLU A 376 8.53 20.33 -14.87
CA GLU A 376 9.81 19.61 -14.71
C GLU A 376 10.23 18.82 -15.96
N ASN A 377 9.41 18.85 -17.03
CA ASN A 377 9.58 18.19 -18.33
C ASN A 377 9.32 16.67 -18.32
N ALA A 378 8.60 16.14 -17.34
CA ALA A 378 8.02 14.82 -17.48
C ALA A 378 6.81 14.85 -18.44
N THR A 379 6.55 13.76 -19.14
CA THR A 379 5.59 13.77 -20.25
C THR A 379 4.71 12.54 -20.27
N VAL A 380 3.48 12.75 -20.74
CA VAL A 380 2.58 11.69 -21.16
C VAL A 380 1.98 12.03 -22.52
N SER A 381 1.56 11.05 -23.28
CA SER A 381 0.94 11.26 -24.59
C SER A 381 -0.31 10.43 -24.77
N ASP A 382 -1.28 10.97 -25.52
CA ASP A 382 -2.43 10.24 -26.03
C ASP A 382 -2.47 10.32 -27.57
N THR A 383 -3.00 9.30 -28.22
CA THR A 383 -3.07 9.19 -29.68
C THR A 383 -4.49 8.91 -30.11
N PHE A 384 -4.97 9.69 -31.08
CA PHE A 384 -6.30 9.56 -31.66
C PHE A 384 -6.23 9.68 -33.19
N ASN A 385 -7.27 9.24 -33.88
CA ASN A 385 -7.35 9.29 -35.34
C ASN A 385 -8.18 10.49 -35.80
N ILE A 386 -7.75 11.13 -36.89
CA ILE A 386 -8.59 12.02 -37.70
C ILE A 386 -8.82 11.34 -39.02
N THR A 387 -10.09 11.05 -39.36
CA THR A 387 -10.52 10.48 -40.61
C THR A 387 -11.05 11.58 -41.52
N VAL A 388 -10.34 11.83 -42.64
CA VAL A 388 -10.82 12.69 -43.72
C VAL A 388 -11.61 11.85 -44.66
N LYS A 389 -12.88 12.16 -44.82
CA LYS A 389 -13.81 11.49 -45.72
C LYS A 389 -13.83 12.17 -47.07
N ASN A 390 -13.84 11.41 -48.14
CA ASN A 390 -14.06 11.90 -49.50
C ASN A 390 -15.44 12.55 -49.65
N THR A 391 -15.51 13.63 -50.37
CA THR A 391 -16.71 14.27 -50.85
C THR A 391 -16.62 14.36 -52.35
N ASN A 392 -17.67 13.97 -53.07
CA ASN A 392 -17.62 13.97 -54.54
C ASN A 392 -17.40 15.38 -55.09
N ASP A 393 -16.34 15.54 -55.84
CA ASP A 393 -16.01 16.75 -56.62
C ASP A 393 -16.57 16.65 -58.03
N ALA A 394 -16.73 17.79 -58.68
CA ALA A 394 -17.15 17.78 -60.08
C ALA A 394 -15.92 17.64 -61.01
N PRO A 395 -16.06 16.87 -62.11
CA PRO A 395 -14.97 16.79 -63.07
C PRO A 395 -14.56 18.13 -63.61
N SER A 396 -13.29 18.33 -63.81
CA SER A 396 -12.67 19.58 -64.29
C SER A 396 -12.09 19.43 -65.69
N ILE A 397 -11.91 20.55 -66.39
CA ILE A 397 -11.21 20.55 -67.69
C ILE A 397 -9.70 20.62 -67.42
N ALA A 398 -9.03 19.51 -67.66
CA ALA A 398 -7.57 19.43 -67.49
C ALA A 398 -6.82 19.89 -68.76
N ASN A 399 -7.38 19.62 -69.93
CA ASN A 399 -6.82 20.06 -71.21
C ASN A 399 -7.95 20.48 -72.17
N ALA A 400 -7.79 21.60 -72.82
CA ALA A 400 -8.79 22.06 -73.78
C ALA A 400 -8.86 21.17 -75.03
N ILE A 401 -10.05 21.01 -75.59
CA ILE A 401 -10.25 20.40 -76.88
C ILE A 401 -10.00 21.47 -77.94
N ALA A 402 -9.10 21.18 -78.90
CA ALA A 402 -8.82 22.10 -79.98
C ALA A 402 -9.95 22.12 -81.01
N ASP A 403 -10.22 23.29 -81.56
CA ASP A 403 -11.19 23.46 -82.65
C ASP A 403 -10.82 22.58 -83.87
N GLN A 404 -11.83 22.02 -84.52
CA GLN A 404 -11.69 21.19 -85.67
C GLN A 404 -12.21 21.89 -86.89
N THR A 405 -11.57 21.69 -88.07
CA THR A 405 -11.99 22.24 -89.37
C THR A 405 -12.09 21.07 -90.36
N ILE A 406 -13.21 20.95 -91.05
CA ILE A 406 -13.46 19.95 -92.04
C ILE A 406 -14.12 20.57 -93.21
N ALA A 407 -13.77 20.13 -94.42
CA ALA A 407 -14.47 20.56 -95.64
C ALA A 407 -15.81 19.83 -95.78
N GLU A 408 -16.80 20.48 -96.40
CA GLU A 408 -18.04 19.76 -96.82
C GLU A 408 -17.73 18.51 -97.67
N ASP A 409 -18.61 17.54 -97.60
CA ASP A 409 -18.50 16.19 -98.26
C ASP A 409 -17.29 15.39 -97.80
N SER A 410 -16.52 15.86 -96.83
CA SER A 410 -15.38 15.11 -96.24
C SER A 410 -15.79 14.44 -94.91
N ALA A 411 -15.29 13.23 -94.70
CA ALA A 411 -15.59 12.48 -93.46
C ALA A 411 -14.75 13.00 -92.31
N LEU A 412 -15.44 13.44 -91.23
CA LEU A 412 -14.83 13.77 -89.91
C LEU A 412 -14.67 12.49 -89.10
N SER A 413 -13.51 12.27 -88.54
CA SER A 413 -13.25 11.33 -87.48
C SER A 413 -12.27 11.98 -86.47
N PHE A 414 -12.79 12.55 -85.44
CA PHE A 414 -12.02 13.26 -84.43
C PHE A 414 -12.20 12.63 -83.00
N GLN A 415 -11.13 12.07 -82.49
CA GLN A 415 -11.10 11.55 -81.12
C GLN A 415 -10.35 12.54 -80.22
N PHE A 416 -11.04 13.01 -79.22
CA PHE A 416 -10.34 13.81 -78.18
C PHE A 416 -9.65 12.91 -77.16
N ASN A 417 -8.59 13.42 -76.56
CA ASN A 417 -7.74 12.69 -75.63
C ASN A 417 -8.49 12.31 -74.33
N ALA A 418 -8.16 11.16 -73.72
CA ALA A 418 -8.78 10.73 -72.47
C ALA A 418 -8.49 11.66 -71.29
N ASN A 419 -7.43 12.49 -71.37
CA ASN A 419 -6.99 13.44 -70.34
C ASN A 419 -7.57 14.86 -70.50
N VAL A 420 -8.60 15.02 -71.33
CA VAL A 420 -9.31 16.33 -71.49
C VAL A 420 -10.04 16.72 -70.21
N PHE A 421 -10.73 15.77 -69.63
CA PHE A 421 -11.40 15.92 -68.35
C PHE A 421 -10.72 15.09 -67.29
N ALA A 422 -10.64 15.57 -66.08
CA ALA A 422 -10.10 14.88 -64.93
C ALA A 422 -11.02 15.04 -63.74
N ASP A 423 -11.12 14.00 -62.98
CA ASP A 423 -11.75 14.00 -61.68
C ASP A 423 -10.68 13.88 -60.61
N VAL A 424 -10.80 14.60 -59.52
CA VAL A 424 -9.85 14.55 -58.40
C VAL A 424 -10.15 13.40 -57.45
N ASP A 425 -11.38 12.86 -57.51
CA ASP A 425 -11.81 11.76 -56.68
C ASP A 425 -11.20 10.44 -57.13
N ALA A 426 -10.43 9.82 -56.28
CA ALA A 426 -9.75 8.58 -56.58
C ALA A 426 -10.74 7.43 -56.83
N GLY A 427 -10.76 6.93 -58.08
CA GLY A 427 -11.62 5.82 -58.50
C GLY A 427 -12.86 6.24 -59.28
N ASP A 428 -13.13 7.53 -59.41
CA ASP A 428 -14.24 8.04 -60.19
C ASP A 428 -13.97 7.90 -61.69
N THR A 429 -15.02 7.70 -62.42
CA THR A 429 -15.01 7.52 -63.88
C THR A 429 -15.81 8.61 -64.55
N VAL A 430 -15.15 9.35 -65.42
CA VAL A 430 -15.81 10.40 -66.21
C VAL A 430 -16.66 9.79 -67.35
N ALA A 431 -17.95 10.10 -67.36
CA ALA A 431 -18.85 9.78 -68.46
C ALA A 431 -18.95 10.98 -69.40
N TYR A 432 -19.03 10.72 -70.68
CA TYR A 432 -19.01 11.75 -71.71
C TYR A 432 -20.34 11.86 -72.41
N THR A 433 -20.81 13.08 -72.60
CA THR A 433 -21.93 13.41 -73.48
C THR A 433 -21.54 14.60 -74.36
N ALA A 434 -22.20 14.77 -75.47
CA ALA A 434 -22.00 15.89 -76.38
C ALA A 434 -23.32 16.53 -76.84
N THR A 435 -23.38 17.84 -76.70
CA THR A 435 -24.50 18.67 -77.19
C THR A 435 -23.92 19.91 -77.84
N LEU A 436 -24.75 20.67 -78.51
CA LEU A 436 -24.40 22.01 -78.97
C LEU A 436 -24.27 22.93 -77.73
N ALA A 437 -23.64 24.09 -77.93
CA ALA A 437 -23.38 25.05 -76.84
C ALA A 437 -24.66 25.57 -76.16
N ASP A 438 -25.78 25.56 -76.86
CA ASP A 438 -27.11 25.94 -76.35
C ASP A 438 -27.83 24.75 -75.66
N GLY A 439 -27.18 23.61 -75.52
CA GLY A 439 -27.70 22.37 -74.89
C GLY A 439 -28.57 21.54 -75.83
N SER A 440 -28.77 21.91 -77.07
CA SER A 440 -29.53 21.13 -78.05
C SER A 440 -28.74 19.93 -78.61
N ALA A 441 -29.44 18.98 -79.17
CA ALA A 441 -28.82 17.78 -79.79
C ALA A 441 -27.88 18.14 -80.97
N LEU A 442 -26.79 17.32 -81.09
CA LEU A 442 -25.91 17.42 -82.29
C LEU A 442 -26.68 17.41 -83.59
N PRO A 443 -26.26 18.16 -84.56
CA PRO A 443 -26.91 18.14 -85.86
C PRO A 443 -26.85 16.72 -86.49
N SER A 444 -27.81 16.37 -87.36
CA SER A 444 -27.98 15.01 -87.86
C SER A 444 -26.80 14.45 -88.65
N TRP A 445 -25.88 15.30 -89.15
CA TRP A 445 -24.68 14.89 -89.81
C TRP A 445 -23.52 14.54 -88.84
N LEU A 446 -23.59 14.92 -87.57
CA LEU A 446 -22.55 14.75 -86.55
C LEU A 446 -23.03 13.82 -85.44
N SER A 447 -22.26 12.77 -85.17
CA SER A 447 -22.49 11.80 -84.13
C SER A 447 -21.33 11.80 -83.12
N PHE A 448 -21.59 11.46 -81.87
CA PHE A 448 -20.59 11.28 -80.83
C PHE A 448 -20.66 9.87 -80.23
N ASN A 449 -19.54 9.18 -80.21
CA ASN A 449 -19.38 7.93 -79.48
C ASN A 449 -18.69 8.17 -78.20
N ALA A 450 -19.44 8.12 -77.04
CA ALA A 450 -18.95 8.35 -75.74
C ALA A 450 -17.87 7.35 -75.32
N ALA A 451 -17.97 6.08 -75.66
CA ALA A 451 -17.01 5.05 -75.22
C ALA A 451 -15.63 5.23 -75.86
N THR A 452 -15.60 5.70 -77.15
CA THR A 452 -14.36 5.98 -77.83
C THR A 452 -13.98 7.46 -77.88
N ARG A 453 -14.80 8.34 -77.32
CA ARG A 453 -14.62 9.81 -77.27
C ARG A 453 -14.45 10.39 -78.69
N THR A 454 -15.18 9.84 -79.63
CA THR A 454 -14.99 10.15 -81.06
C THR A 454 -16.21 10.86 -81.63
N PHE A 455 -15.99 12.01 -82.21
CA PHE A 455 -16.96 12.68 -83.11
C PHE A 455 -16.77 12.14 -84.52
N SER A 456 -17.83 11.80 -85.20
CA SER A 456 -17.84 11.33 -86.63
C SER A 456 -19.03 11.82 -87.37
N GLY A 457 -18.85 12.02 -88.69
CA GLY A 457 -19.91 12.46 -89.56
C GLY A 457 -19.38 13.03 -90.86
N THR A 458 -20.29 13.43 -91.78
CA THR A 458 -19.94 14.07 -93.04
C THR A 458 -20.87 15.27 -93.21
N PRO A 459 -20.36 16.51 -93.10
CA PRO A 459 -21.16 17.69 -93.34
C PRO A 459 -21.46 17.84 -94.82
N LEU A 460 -22.66 18.24 -95.19
CA LEU A 460 -23.12 18.54 -96.57
C LEU A 460 -23.09 20.05 -96.81
N ASN A 461 -23.26 20.49 -98.08
CA ASN A 461 -23.26 21.91 -98.48
C ASN A 461 -24.14 22.83 -97.60
N GLY A 462 -25.29 22.32 -97.16
CA GLY A 462 -26.18 23.05 -96.26
C GLY A 462 -25.69 23.15 -94.83
N ASN A 463 -24.55 22.52 -94.43
CA ASN A 463 -24.00 22.51 -93.11
C ASN A 463 -22.72 23.39 -93.03
N VAL A 464 -22.39 24.13 -94.04
CA VAL A 464 -21.24 25.02 -94.09
C VAL A 464 -21.46 26.17 -93.00
N GLY A 465 -20.48 26.30 -92.17
CA GLY A 465 -20.53 27.29 -91.03
C GLY A 465 -19.82 26.77 -89.77
N VAL A 466 -20.06 27.42 -88.65
CA VAL A 466 -19.52 27.00 -87.35
C VAL A 466 -20.61 26.24 -86.62
N THR A 467 -20.23 25.06 -86.14
CA THR A 467 -21.05 24.27 -85.20
C THR A 467 -20.38 24.35 -83.85
N ALA A 468 -20.95 25.03 -82.88
CA ALA A 468 -20.42 25.22 -81.56
C ALA A 468 -21.23 24.45 -80.51
#